data_c25bd283f1f3d89affa9f8cdfee7b95a
#
_entry.id   c25bd283f1f3d89affa9f8cdfee7b95a
#
_cell.length_a   1.000
_cell.length_b   1.000
_cell.length_c   1.000
_cell.angle_alpha   90.00
_cell.angle_beta   90.00
_cell.angle_gamma   90.00
#
_symmetry.space_group_name_H-M   'P 1'
#
loop_
_entity.id
_entity.type
_entity.pdbx_description
1 polymer ?
#
loop_
_entity_poly.entity_id
_entity_poly.type
_entity_poly.pdbx_seq_one_letter_code
_entity_poly.pdbx_strand_id
1 'polypeptide(L)'
;MSLKNKFAKESFTIMNELVLPNDTNTLNNLMGGRLLHWMDIAAAISAQKHCNRIVVTASVDNVSFKHPIKLGDVITIEAKVTRAFNTSLEVRLDVWAENIPSGARQKSNEAYYTFVALDQSARTIPVPELIPETPEELELYNGALRRRQLRLVLGGKMNPDDASELKALFFKA
;
A
#
# COMPACT_ATOMS: atom_id res chain seq x y z
N MET A 1 20.18 19.13 6.55
CA MET A 1 20.43 18.42 5.27
C MET A 1 19.12 18.38 4.51
N SER A 2 19.09 18.87 3.28
CA SER A 2 17.94 18.75 2.39
C SER A 2 17.70 17.26 2.11
N LEU A 3 16.46 16.78 2.27
CA LEU A 3 16.08 15.43 1.89
C LEU A 3 16.17 15.31 0.36
N LYS A 4 16.91 14.32 -0.13
CA LYS A 4 17.02 14.09 -1.58
C LYS A 4 15.74 13.39 -2.05
N ASN A 5 15.02 14.00 -3.00
CA ASN A 5 13.84 13.40 -3.62
C ASN A 5 14.17 12.04 -4.22
N LYS A 6 13.18 11.13 -4.23
CA LYS A 6 13.35 9.76 -4.71
C LYS A 6 12.31 9.40 -5.77
N PHE A 7 12.73 8.57 -6.70
CA PHE A 7 11.84 8.00 -7.71
C PHE A 7 11.02 6.84 -7.13
N ALA A 8 9.81 6.63 -7.65
CA ALA A 8 8.93 5.57 -7.18
C ALA A 8 9.59 4.17 -7.26
N LYS A 9 10.33 3.89 -8.31
CA LYS A 9 11.08 2.64 -8.53
C LYS A 9 12.05 2.29 -7.41
N GLU A 10 12.62 3.28 -6.69
CA GLU A 10 13.58 3.04 -5.60
C GLU A 10 12.92 2.38 -4.38
N SER A 11 11.59 2.48 -4.26
CA SER A 11 10.80 1.85 -3.20
C SER A 11 10.28 0.47 -3.57
N PHE A 12 10.38 0.08 -4.85
CA PHE A 12 9.80 -1.16 -5.34
C PHE A 12 10.28 -2.37 -4.55
N THR A 13 9.33 -3.19 -4.12
CA THR A 13 9.55 -4.37 -3.27
C THR A 13 8.67 -5.50 -3.78
N ILE A 14 9.27 -6.68 -3.93
CA ILE A 14 8.56 -7.92 -4.23
C ILE A 14 8.78 -8.87 -3.07
N MET A 15 7.71 -9.50 -2.61
CA MET A 15 7.73 -10.57 -1.62
C MET A 15 6.93 -11.75 -2.14
N ASN A 16 7.48 -12.95 -2.00
CA ASN A 16 6.81 -14.20 -2.39
C ASN A 16 6.64 -15.08 -1.16
N GLU A 17 5.45 -15.68 -1.03
CA GLU A 17 5.12 -16.61 0.03
C GLU A 17 4.39 -17.83 -0.52
N LEU A 18 4.74 -19.01 -0.03
CA LEU A 18 4.00 -20.25 -0.30
C LEU A 18 2.91 -20.42 0.76
N VAL A 19 1.68 -20.65 0.34
CA VAL A 19 0.56 -20.88 1.25
C VAL A 19 0.68 -22.28 1.87
N LEU A 20 1.02 -22.34 3.14
CA LEU A 20 1.19 -23.54 3.92
C LEU A 20 -0.07 -23.89 4.73
N PRO A 21 -0.21 -25.12 5.25
CA PRO A 21 -1.38 -25.51 6.06
C PRO A 21 -1.68 -24.57 7.22
N ASN A 22 -0.65 -24.04 7.90
CA ASN A 22 -0.79 -23.12 9.02
C ASN A 22 -1.27 -21.72 8.62
N ASP A 23 -1.30 -21.42 7.33
CA ASP A 23 -1.76 -20.13 6.79
C ASP A 23 -3.23 -20.19 6.36
N THR A 24 -3.83 -21.37 6.40
CA THR A 24 -5.18 -21.63 5.85
C THR A 24 -6.24 -21.77 6.93
N ASN A 25 -7.47 -21.45 6.53
CA ASN A 25 -8.69 -21.74 7.29
C ASN A 25 -9.18 -23.18 7.06
N THR A 26 -10.31 -23.54 7.68
CA THR A 26 -10.93 -24.88 7.57
C THR A 26 -11.38 -25.27 6.16
N LEU A 27 -11.41 -24.31 5.21
CA LEU A 27 -11.71 -24.56 3.80
C LEU A 27 -10.43 -24.70 2.94
N ASN A 28 -9.25 -24.80 3.57
CA ASN A 28 -7.94 -24.81 2.92
C ASN A 28 -7.69 -23.56 2.05
N ASN A 29 -8.28 -22.43 2.41
CA ASN A 29 -8.00 -21.15 1.80
C ASN A 29 -7.14 -20.28 2.72
N LEU A 30 -6.26 -19.47 2.15
CA LEU A 30 -5.44 -18.51 2.87
C LEU A 30 -6.31 -17.61 3.76
N MET A 31 -5.97 -17.51 5.04
CA MET A 31 -6.63 -16.60 5.95
C MET A 31 -6.38 -15.14 5.58
N GLY A 32 -7.43 -14.32 5.55
CA GLY A 32 -7.31 -12.90 5.26
C GLY A 32 -6.32 -12.17 6.17
N GLY A 33 -6.33 -12.47 7.48
CA GLY A 33 -5.38 -11.88 8.42
C GLY A 33 -3.92 -12.25 8.13
N ARG A 34 -3.67 -13.46 7.61
CA ARG A 34 -2.32 -13.87 7.20
C ARG A 34 -1.87 -13.08 5.97
N LEU A 35 -2.74 -12.92 4.98
CA LEU A 35 -2.44 -12.09 3.81
C LEU A 35 -2.17 -10.64 4.19
N LEU A 36 -3.00 -10.04 5.05
CA LEU A 36 -2.78 -8.68 5.55
C LEU A 36 -1.44 -8.52 6.25
N HIS A 37 -1.01 -9.53 7.02
CA HIS A 37 0.30 -9.53 7.68
C HIS A 37 1.45 -9.48 6.67
N TRP A 38 1.40 -10.31 5.62
CA TRP A 38 2.42 -10.28 4.57
C TRP A 38 2.41 -8.98 3.79
N MET A 39 1.22 -8.46 3.49
CA MET A 39 1.06 -7.17 2.82
C MET A 39 1.66 -6.02 3.66
N ASP A 40 1.45 -6.02 4.98
CA ASP A 40 2.01 -5.01 5.88
C ASP A 40 3.54 -5.03 5.88
N ILE A 41 4.14 -6.22 5.92
CA ILE A 41 5.60 -6.39 5.83
C ILE A 41 6.15 -5.83 4.51
N ALA A 42 5.57 -6.24 3.38
CA ALA A 42 6.03 -5.78 2.06
C ALA A 42 5.89 -4.26 1.90
N ALA A 43 4.78 -3.70 2.37
CA ALA A 43 4.53 -2.26 2.33
C ALA A 43 5.47 -1.49 3.25
N ALA A 44 5.74 -1.98 4.47
CA ALA A 44 6.69 -1.38 5.39
C ALA A 44 8.10 -1.34 4.80
N ILE A 45 8.55 -2.43 4.17
CA ILE A 45 9.85 -2.47 3.48
C ILE A 45 9.90 -1.42 2.36
N SER A 46 8.85 -1.32 1.54
CA SER A 46 8.75 -0.32 0.46
C SER A 46 8.83 1.11 1.01
N ALA A 47 8.07 1.40 2.08
CA ALA A 47 8.08 2.70 2.74
C ALA A 47 9.47 3.04 3.33
N GLN A 48 10.12 2.06 3.98
CA GLN A 48 11.47 2.24 4.54
C GLN A 48 12.52 2.49 3.46
N LYS A 49 12.47 1.78 2.33
CA LYS A 49 13.34 2.03 1.18
C LYS A 49 13.22 3.47 0.68
N HIS A 50 11.99 4.03 0.69
CA HIS A 50 11.78 5.40 0.25
C HIS A 50 12.32 6.41 1.25
N CYS A 51 11.96 6.30 2.54
CA CYS A 51 12.29 7.35 3.51
C CYS A 51 13.61 7.12 4.28
N ASN A 52 14.19 5.89 4.25
CA ASN A 52 15.35 5.47 5.04
C ASN A 52 15.17 5.73 6.55
N ARG A 53 13.95 5.52 7.06
CA ARG A 53 13.56 5.75 8.45
C ARG A 53 12.68 4.61 8.96
N ILE A 54 12.51 4.55 10.28
CA ILE A 54 11.51 3.71 10.91
C ILE A 54 10.13 4.20 10.46
N VAL A 55 9.23 3.28 10.13
CA VAL A 55 7.86 3.60 9.77
C VAL A 55 6.89 2.78 10.60
N VAL A 56 5.71 3.35 10.83
CA VAL A 56 4.59 2.65 11.48
C VAL A 56 3.35 2.71 10.59
N THR A 57 2.60 1.63 10.55
CA THR A 57 1.34 1.55 9.81
C THR A 57 0.31 2.46 10.45
N ALA A 58 -0.21 3.41 9.70
CA ALA A 58 -1.22 4.36 10.16
C ALA A 58 -2.62 4.03 9.68
N SER A 59 -2.75 3.48 8.46
CA SER A 59 -4.03 3.03 7.93
C SER A 59 -3.84 1.98 6.84
N VAL A 60 -4.87 1.15 6.70
CA VAL A 60 -5.02 0.15 5.65
C VAL A 60 -6.34 0.44 4.96
N ASP A 61 -6.29 0.77 3.68
CA ASP A 61 -7.44 1.23 2.94
C ASP A 61 -7.91 0.16 1.93
N ASN A 62 -9.21 -0.12 1.95
CA ASN A 62 -9.95 -0.83 0.90
C ASN A 62 -9.42 -2.22 0.50
N VAL A 63 -9.15 -3.09 1.46
CA VAL A 63 -8.78 -4.47 1.16
C VAL A 63 -10.04 -5.30 0.91
N SER A 64 -10.19 -5.82 -0.32
CA SER A 64 -11.27 -6.74 -0.69
C SER A 64 -10.69 -8.09 -1.09
N PHE A 65 -11.23 -9.16 -0.54
CA PHE A 65 -10.86 -10.54 -0.88
C PHE A 65 -11.81 -11.06 -1.95
N LYS A 66 -11.44 -10.90 -3.23
CA LYS A 66 -12.33 -11.21 -4.37
C LYS A 66 -12.30 -12.69 -4.75
N HIS A 67 -11.15 -13.32 -4.59
CA HIS A 67 -10.93 -14.71 -4.98
C HIS A 67 -10.24 -15.47 -3.85
N PRO A 68 -10.68 -16.71 -3.55
CA PRO A 68 -9.99 -17.55 -2.58
C PRO A 68 -8.60 -17.93 -3.09
N ILE A 69 -7.62 -17.84 -2.22
CA ILE A 69 -6.24 -18.28 -2.47
C ILE A 69 -6.09 -19.61 -1.75
N LYS A 70 -5.64 -20.64 -2.43
CA LYS A 70 -5.66 -22.00 -1.93
C LYS A 70 -4.34 -22.43 -1.29
N LEU A 71 -4.42 -23.44 -0.45
CA LEU A 71 -3.25 -24.17 0.02
C LEU A 71 -2.39 -24.60 -1.17
N GLY A 72 -1.08 -24.33 -1.10
CA GLY A 72 -0.11 -24.65 -2.14
C GLY A 72 0.02 -23.60 -3.26
N ASP A 73 -0.81 -22.56 -3.27
CA ASP A 73 -0.60 -21.43 -4.18
C ASP A 73 0.62 -20.60 -3.72
N VAL A 74 1.28 -19.95 -4.66
CA VAL A 74 2.32 -18.97 -4.40
C VAL A 74 1.73 -17.57 -4.48
N ILE A 75 1.97 -16.78 -3.44
CA ILE A 75 1.59 -15.36 -3.40
C ILE A 75 2.78 -14.52 -3.81
N THR A 76 2.56 -13.59 -4.74
CA THR A 76 3.49 -12.51 -5.04
C THR A 76 2.86 -11.19 -4.64
N ILE A 77 3.53 -10.44 -3.77
CA ILE A 77 3.12 -9.11 -3.32
C ILE A 77 4.11 -8.10 -3.89
N GLU A 78 3.62 -7.20 -4.71
CA GLU A 78 4.37 -6.07 -5.24
C GLU A 78 3.96 -4.81 -4.50
N ALA A 79 4.92 -4.12 -3.88
CA ALA A 79 4.69 -2.90 -3.12
C ALA A 79 5.53 -1.76 -3.67
N LYS A 80 4.91 -0.58 -3.83
CA LYS A 80 5.58 0.63 -4.33
C LYS A 80 4.95 1.87 -3.72
N VAL A 81 5.78 2.82 -3.27
CA VAL A 81 5.30 4.13 -2.79
C VAL A 81 4.67 4.89 -3.96
N THR A 82 3.44 5.37 -3.77
CA THR A 82 2.70 6.15 -4.77
C THR A 82 2.77 7.64 -4.51
N ARG A 83 2.89 8.05 -3.23
CA ARG A 83 3.06 9.45 -2.84
C ARG A 83 3.69 9.58 -1.47
N ALA A 84 4.60 10.53 -1.36
CA ALA A 84 5.09 11.06 -0.09
C ALA A 84 4.32 12.35 0.25
N PHE A 85 3.89 12.47 1.50
CA PHE A 85 3.35 13.68 2.08
C PHE A 85 4.41 14.31 3.00
N ASN A 86 4.02 15.15 3.97
CA ASN A 86 5.02 15.75 4.85
C ASN A 86 5.79 14.70 5.70
N THR A 87 5.05 13.90 6.48
CA THR A 87 5.62 12.89 7.40
C THR A 87 5.11 11.48 7.15
N SER A 88 4.34 11.29 6.09
CA SER A 88 3.69 10.02 5.77
C SER A 88 3.85 9.64 4.30
N LEU A 89 3.69 8.36 4.04
CA LEU A 89 3.85 7.73 2.72
C LEU A 89 2.61 6.89 2.42
N GLU A 90 2.13 6.96 1.20
CA GLU A 90 1.16 5.99 0.69
C GLU A 90 1.89 4.93 -0.13
N VAL A 91 1.61 3.66 0.14
CA VAL A 91 2.14 2.50 -0.57
C VAL A 91 0.99 1.76 -1.23
N ARG A 92 1.07 1.54 -2.55
CA ARG A 92 0.19 0.62 -3.26
C ARG A 92 0.75 -0.79 -3.18
N LEU A 93 -0.15 -1.75 -2.99
CA LEU A 93 0.14 -3.17 -3.06
C LEU A 93 -0.71 -3.83 -4.13
N ASP A 94 -0.07 -4.62 -4.98
CA ASP A 94 -0.71 -5.54 -5.91
C ASP A 94 -0.36 -6.97 -5.50
N VAL A 95 -1.39 -7.81 -5.31
CA VAL A 95 -1.25 -9.19 -4.84
C VAL A 95 -1.69 -10.15 -5.94
N TRP A 96 -0.79 -11.06 -6.28
CA TRP A 96 -1.01 -12.10 -7.27
C TRP A 96 -0.99 -13.47 -6.58
N ALA A 97 -1.89 -14.36 -6.99
CA ALA A 97 -1.89 -15.76 -6.60
C ALA A 97 -1.60 -16.63 -7.81
N GLU A 98 -0.71 -17.60 -7.66
CA GLU A 98 -0.30 -18.49 -8.74
C GLU A 98 -0.34 -19.94 -8.27
N ASN A 99 -1.05 -20.78 -9.02
CA ASN A 99 -1.00 -22.22 -8.86
C ASN A 99 0.10 -22.79 -9.76
N ILE A 100 1.24 -23.14 -9.18
CA ILE A 100 2.42 -23.56 -9.95
C ILE A 100 2.16 -24.78 -10.83
N PRO A 101 1.50 -25.87 -10.36
CA PRO A 101 1.23 -27.04 -11.20
C PRO A 101 0.40 -26.74 -12.46
N SER A 102 -0.54 -25.82 -12.39
CA SER A 102 -1.39 -25.47 -13.54
C SER A 102 -0.88 -24.25 -14.32
N GLY A 103 0.05 -23.49 -13.75
CA GLY A 103 0.50 -22.20 -14.29
C GLY A 103 -0.56 -21.09 -14.24
N ALA A 104 -1.69 -21.32 -13.60
CA ALA A 104 -2.76 -20.34 -13.47
C ALA A 104 -2.34 -19.23 -12.50
N ARG A 105 -2.27 -17.99 -12.99
CA ARG A 105 -1.94 -16.79 -12.21
C ARG A 105 -3.07 -15.76 -12.33
N GLN A 106 -3.49 -15.21 -11.21
CA GLN A 106 -4.53 -14.19 -11.16
C GLN A 106 -4.21 -13.09 -10.15
N LYS A 107 -4.66 -11.87 -10.44
CA LYS A 107 -4.62 -10.77 -9.47
C LYS A 107 -5.69 -11.02 -8.41
N SER A 108 -5.28 -11.16 -7.16
CA SER A 108 -6.18 -11.44 -6.03
C SER A 108 -6.67 -10.15 -5.37
N ASN A 109 -5.75 -9.25 -5.05
CA ASN A 109 -6.04 -8.06 -4.26
C ASN A 109 -5.27 -6.84 -4.75
N GLU A 110 -5.81 -5.68 -4.42
CA GLU A 110 -5.15 -4.39 -4.50
C GLU A 110 -5.47 -3.62 -3.22
N ALA A 111 -4.49 -2.92 -2.66
CA ALA A 111 -4.68 -2.14 -1.45
C ALA A 111 -3.74 -0.93 -1.40
N TYR A 112 -4.10 0.03 -0.55
CA TYR A 112 -3.27 1.18 -0.24
C TYR A 112 -3.04 1.24 1.26
N TYR A 113 -1.77 1.27 1.66
CA TYR A 113 -1.35 1.38 3.05
C TYR A 113 -0.71 2.74 3.27
N THR A 114 -0.96 3.34 4.42
CA THR A 114 -0.31 4.60 4.81
C THR A 114 0.62 4.35 5.98
N PHE A 115 1.85 4.81 5.83
CA PHE A 115 2.88 4.76 6.86
C PHE A 115 3.28 6.15 7.32
N VAL A 116 3.61 6.29 8.59
CA VAL A 116 4.18 7.51 9.17
C VAL A 116 5.64 7.24 9.53
N ALA A 117 6.53 8.15 9.12
CA ALA A 117 7.95 8.06 9.42
C ALA A 117 8.26 8.65 10.80
N LEU A 118 9.08 7.93 11.57
CA LEU A 118 9.44 8.30 12.93
C LEU A 118 10.96 8.41 13.10
N ASP A 119 11.37 9.28 14.01
CA ASP A 119 12.74 9.32 14.54
C ASP A 119 12.94 8.28 15.66
N GLN A 120 14.16 8.22 16.21
CA GLN A 120 14.51 7.33 17.32
C GLN A 120 13.74 7.62 18.62
N SER A 121 13.14 8.81 18.74
CA SER A 121 12.31 9.22 19.88
C SER A 121 10.81 9.04 19.62
N ALA A 122 10.45 8.28 18.56
CA ALA A 122 9.08 8.05 18.11
C ALA A 122 8.31 9.33 17.73
N ARG A 123 9.00 10.39 17.33
CA ARG A 123 8.38 11.62 16.81
C ARG A 123 8.35 11.57 15.30
N THR A 124 7.28 12.11 14.73
CA THR A 124 7.12 12.19 13.27
C THR A 124 8.17 13.08 12.64
N ILE A 125 8.75 12.63 11.51
CA ILE A 125 9.77 13.36 10.77
C ILE A 125 9.41 13.49 9.30
N PRO A 126 9.87 14.55 8.62
CA PRO A 126 9.68 14.72 7.19
C PRO A 126 10.27 13.57 6.38
N VAL A 127 9.63 13.23 5.27
CA VAL A 127 10.07 12.22 4.30
C VAL A 127 10.47 12.86 2.98
N PRO A 128 11.38 12.23 2.19
CA PRO A 128 11.70 12.69 0.85
C PRO A 128 10.46 12.75 -0.04
N GLU A 129 10.37 13.75 -0.90
CA GLU A 129 9.34 13.80 -1.93
C GLU A 129 9.52 12.65 -2.93
N LEU A 130 8.39 12.17 -3.47
CA LEU A 130 8.38 11.17 -4.54
C LEU A 130 8.28 11.86 -5.88
N ILE A 131 9.12 11.44 -6.83
CA ILE A 131 9.09 11.87 -8.22
C ILE A 131 8.50 10.73 -9.06
N PRO A 132 7.28 10.89 -9.63
CA PRO A 132 6.74 9.92 -10.58
C PRO A 132 7.46 10.05 -11.94
N GLU A 133 7.80 8.91 -12.57
CA GLU A 133 8.51 8.88 -13.86
C GLU A 133 7.61 8.43 -15.01
N THR A 134 6.55 7.67 -14.73
CA THR A 134 5.66 7.13 -15.77
C THR A 134 4.26 7.73 -15.68
N PRO A 135 3.47 7.70 -16.78
CA PRO A 135 2.08 8.12 -16.74
C PRO A 135 1.24 7.40 -15.67
N GLU A 136 1.45 6.10 -15.49
CA GLU A 136 0.78 5.32 -14.44
C GLU A 136 1.15 5.81 -13.04
N GLU A 137 2.44 6.05 -12.80
CA GLU A 137 2.90 6.60 -11.51
C GLU A 137 2.34 7.99 -11.24
N LEU A 138 2.22 8.82 -12.27
CA LEU A 138 1.63 10.16 -12.15
C LEU A 138 0.14 10.07 -11.82
N GLU A 139 -0.60 9.15 -12.44
CA GLU A 139 -2.01 8.91 -12.13
C GLU A 139 -2.19 8.46 -10.67
N LEU A 140 -1.40 7.49 -10.22
CA LEU A 140 -1.40 7.02 -8.83
C LEU A 140 -1.05 8.12 -7.84
N TYR A 141 -0.04 8.93 -8.17
CA TYR A 141 0.41 10.08 -7.37
C TYR A 141 -0.70 11.12 -7.21
N ASN A 142 -1.37 11.49 -8.30
CA ASN A 142 -2.48 12.44 -8.26
C ASN A 142 -3.69 11.86 -7.51
N GLY A 143 -4.01 10.59 -7.72
CA GLY A 143 -5.09 9.89 -7.03
C GLY A 143 -4.89 9.76 -5.52
N ALA A 144 -3.64 9.79 -5.06
CA ALA A 144 -3.31 9.67 -3.63
C ALA A 144 -3.89 10.80 -2.77
N LEU A 145 -4.03 12.01 -3.32
CA LEU A 145 -4.68 13.13 -2.60
C LEU A 145 -6.15 12.82 -2.31
N ARG A 146 -6.89 12.31 -3.28
CA ARG A 146 -8.30 11.94 -3.12
C ARG A 146 -8.46 10.82 -2.10
N ARG A 147 -7.62 9.78 -2.17
CA ARG A 147 -7.62 8.69 -1.19
C ARG A 147 -7.31 9.18 0.22
N ARG A 148 -6.34 10.09 0.35
CA ARG A 148 -6.02 10.74 1.63
C ARG A 148 -7.20 11.53 2.18
N GLN A 149 -7.83 12.38 1.35
CA GLN A 149 -8.98 13.18 1.79
C GLN A 149 -10.15 12.29 2.21
N LEU A 150 -10.48 11.25 1.43
CA LEU A 150 -11.51 10.28 1.80
C LEU A 150 -11.24 9.64 3.16
N ARG A 151 -10.02 9.17 3.40
CA ARG A 151 -9.61 8.59 4.68
C ARG A 151 -9.74 9.57 5.84
N LEU A 152 -9.32 10.83 5.64
CA LEU A 152 -9.41 11.86 6.68
C LEU A 152 -10.86 12.24 6.99
N VAL A 153 -11.73 12.29 5.99
CA VAL A 153 -13.16 12.54 6.17
C VAL A 153 -13.81 11.38 6.94
N LEU A 154 -13.58 10.13 6.51
CA LEU A 154 -14.11 8.93 7.17
C LEU A 154 -13.59 8.79 8.62
N GLY A 155 -12.37 9.23 8.86
CA GLY A 155 -11.75 9.24 10.19
C GLY A 155 -12.14 10.46 11.07
N GLY A 156 -13.03 11.34 10.61
CA GLY A 156 -13.45 12.54 11.34
C GLY A 156 -12.35 13.60 11.51
N LYS A 157 -11.29 13.54 10.70
CA LYS A 157 -10.12 14.44 10.77
C LYS A 157 -10.13 15.56 9.71
N MET A 158 -11.12 15.55 8.82
CA MET A 158 -11.31 16.56 7.78
C MET A 158 -12.82 16.77 7.58
N ASN A 159 -13.23 18.03 7.46
CA ASN A 159 -14.62 18.31 7.08
C ASN A 159 -14.81 17.94 5.60
N PRO A 160 -15.91 17.25 5.20
CA PRO A 160 -16.22 16.99 3.80
C PRO A 160 -16.16 18.23 2.91
N ASP A 161 -16.48 19.40 3.47
CA ASP A 161 -16.42 20.67 2.73
C ASP A 161 -15.00 21.10 2.34
N ASP A 162 -14.01 20.68 3.06
CA ASP A 162 -12.61 20.99 2.80
C ASP A 162 -11.93 19.96 1.84
N ALA A 163 -12.63 18.88 1.49
CA ALA A 163 -12.11 17.79 0.65
C ALA A 163 -12.23 18.11 -0.86
N SER A 164 -11.51 19.11 -1.33
CA SER A 164 -11.58 19.63 -2.71
C SER A 164 -11.33 18.57 -3.79
N GLU A 165 -10.29 17.77 -3.62
CA GLU A 165 -9.90 16.70 -4.56
C GLU A 165 -10.92 15.56 -4.60
N LEU A 166 -11.54 15.26 -3.46
CA LEU A 166 -12.60 14.26 -3.36
C LEU A 166 -13.89 14.78 -4.01
N LYS A 167 -14.27 16.03 -3.74
CA LYS A 167 -15.44 16.68 -4.33
C LYS A 167 -15.36 16.75 -5.86
N ALA A 168 -14.18 16.99 -6.42
CA ALA A 168 -13.97 17.05 -7.87
C ALA A 168 -14.33 15.74 -8.62
N LEU A 169 -14.47 14.61 -7.92
CA LEU A 169 -14.96 13.36 -8.50
C LEU A 169 -16.47 13.37 -8.74
N PHE A 170 -17.22 14.05 -7.88
CA PHE A 170 -18.69 14.03 -7.88
C PHE A 170 -19.30 15.23 -8.58
N PHE A 171 -18.63 16.36 -8.54
CA PHE A 171 -19.07 17.62 -9.09
C PHE A 171 -18.08 18.07 -10.17
N LYS A 172 -18.11 17.39 -11.34
CA LYS A 172 -17.45 17.95 -12.54
C LYS A 172 -18.17 19.22 -12.92
N ALA A 173 -17.48 20.36 -12.77
CA ALA A 173 -17.92 21.64 -13.32
C ALA A 173 -17.99 21.60 -14.86
#